data_19e655df1f0cf2b3d026e6b45108d57a
#
_entry.id   19e655df1f0cf2b3d026e6b45108d57a
#
_cell.length_a   1.000
_cell.length_b   1.000
_cell.length_c   1.000
_cell.angle_alpha   90.00
_cell.angle_beta   90.00
_cell.angle_gamma   90.00
#
_symmetry.space_group_name_H-M   'P 1'
#
loop_
_entity.id
_entity.type
_entity.pdbx_description
1 polymer ?
#
loop_
_entity_poly.entity_id
_entity_poly.type
_entity_poly.pdbx_seq_one_letter_code
_entity_poly.pdbx_strand_id
1 'polypeptide(L)'
;MDSFELNKIMGAVLGTLLFIMATGFVAEAIYHPIQGQGPGYNLPEPEAVSGAGEAVEAAPEVPLGVLLADASVERGQAAARKCQSCHNFGQGEPNKQGPGLYDIVGRLEGSHEGFAYSDALLAHNAAGDVWTYENLDHFLTKPSDYAPGTKMNFAGIRTAEERADLLAYLQ
;
A
#
# COMPACT_ATOMS: atom_id res chain seq x y z
N MET A 1 2.85 -54.91 16.51
CA MET A 1 2.02 -54.48 15.37
C MET A 1 1.93 -55.64 14.44
N ASP A 2 0.73 -56.10 14.13
CA ASP A 2 0.55 -57.21 13.20
C ASP A 2 0.88 -56.75 11.78
N SER A 3 1.45 -57.70 10.98
CA SER A 3 1.81 -57.40 9.57
C SER A 3 0.64 -56.83 8.77
N PHE A 4 -0.59 -57.13 9.16
CA PHE A 4 -1.81 -56.62 8.55
C PHE A 4 -2.05 -55.15 8.87
N GLU A 5 -1.83 -54.71 10.11
CA GLU A 5 -1.92 -53.32 10.53
C GLU A 5 -0.83 -52.48 9.87
N LEU A 6 0.39 -52.99 9.81
CA LEU A 6 1.53 -52.34 9.14
C LEU A 6 1.24 -52.14 7.65
N ASN A 7 0.67 -53.16 6.99
CA ASN A 7 0.31 -53.06 5.56
C ASN A 7 -0.80 -52.05 5.28
N LYS A 8 -1.78 -51.94 6.19
CA LYS A 8 -2.82 -50.87 6.11
C LYS A 8 -2.21 -49.47 6.22
N ILE A 9 -1.35 -49.26 7.20
CA ILE A 9 -0.69 -47.95 7.40
C ILE A 9 0.17 -47.60 6.19
N MET A 10 0.96 -48.55 5.73
CA MET A 10 1.81 -48.37 4.53
C MET A 10 0.96 -48.05 3.28
N GLY A 11 -0.15 -48.78 3.11
CA GLY A 11 -1.09 -48.53 2.01
C GLY A 11 -1.72 -47.14 2.08
N ALA A 12 -2.14 -46.70 3.26
CA ALA A 12 -2.68 -45.38 3.46
C ALA A 12 -1.66 -44.26 3.17
N VAL A 13 -0.44 -44.42 3.67
CA VAL A 13 0.64 -43.45 3.44
C VAL A 13 1.00 -43.35 1.95
N LEU A 14 1.20 -44.52 1.30
CA LEU A 14 1.52 -44.54 -0.13
C LEU A 14 0.37 -43.99 -0.98
N GLY A 15 -0.87 -44.32 -0.64
CA GLY A 15 -2.05 -43.80 -1.34
C GLY A 15 -2.16 -42.29 -1.22
N THR A 16 -1.91 -41.74 -0.04
CA THR A 16 -1.91 -40.27 0.19
C THR A 16 -0.81 -39.59 -0.61
N LEU A 17 0.40 -40.14 -0.59
CA LEU A 17 1.52 -39.59 -1.37
C LEU A 17 1.25 -39.63 -2.88
N LEU A 18 0.68 -40.71 -3.38
CA LEU A 18 0.28 -40.84 -4.78
C LEU A 18 -0.79 -39.84 -5.16
N PHE A 19 -1.77 -39.62 -4.29
CA PHE A 19 -2.82 -38.62 -4.50
C PHE A 19 -2.25 -37.20 -4.56
N ILE A 20 -1.35 -36.84 -3.64
CA ILE A 20 -0.68 -35.54 -3.64
C ILE A 20 0.14 -35.33 -4.92
N MET A 21 0.90 -36.35 -5.35
CA MET A 21 1.66 -36.26 -6.59
C MET A 21 0.74 -36.13 -7.82
N ALA A 22 -0.34 -36.89 -7.89
CA ALA A 22 -1.28 -36.82 -9.00
C ALA A 22 -1.98 -35.45 -9.07
N THR A 23 -2.42 -34.89 -7.92
CA THR A 23 -3.01 -33.57 -7.88
C THR A 23 -2.02 -32.47 -8.24
N GLY A 24 -0.74 -32.60 -7.83
CA GLY A 24 0.33 -31.70 -8.27
C GLY A 24 0.54 -31.72 -9.79
N PHE A 25 0.55 -32.93 -10.39
CA PHE A 25 0.70 -33.09 -11.85
C PHE A 25 -0.49 -32.47 -12.63
N VAL A 26 -1.71 -32.65 -12.12
CA VAL A 26 -2.91 -32.03 -12.72
C VAL A 26 -2.88 -30.52 -12.57
N ALA A 27 -2.49 -30.02 -11.40
CA ALA A 27 -2.37 -28.59 -11.16
C ALA A 27 -1.31 -27.96 -12.09
N GLU A 28 -0.16 -28.61 -12.27
CA GLU A 28 0.88 -28.13 -13.18
C GLU A 28 0.40 -28.16 -14.63
N ALA A 29 -0.35 -29.16 -15.06
CA ALA A 29 -0.90 -29.23 -16.41
C ALA A 29 -1.95 -28.15 -16.68
N ILE A 30 -2.74 -27.73 -15.66
CA ILE A 30 -3.77 -26.70 -15.78
C ILE A 30 -3.19 -25.28 -15.62
N TYR A 31 -2.26 -25.11 -14.67
CA TYR A 31 -1.69 -23.83 -14.29
C TYR A 31 -0.25 -23.62 -14.79
N HIS A 32 0.17 -24.45 -15.75
CA HIS A 32 1.52 -24.34 -16.30
C HIS A 32 1.74 -22.92 -16.83
N PRO A 33 2.57 -22.07 -16.18
CA PRO A 33 2.89 -20.76 -16.74
C PRO A 33 3.65 -20.97 -18.03
N ILE A 34 3.18 -20.44 -19.12
CA ILE A 34 3.89 -20.46 -20.42
C ILE A 34 5.20 -19.70 -20.18
N GLN A 35 6.29 -20.45 -20.06
CA GLN A 35 7.62 -19.87 -19.87
C GLN A 35 7.94 -18.98 -21.09
N GLY A 36 8.12 -17.67 -20.85
CA GLY A 36 8.43 -16.68 -21.87
C GLY A 36 7.28 -15.73 -22.25
N GLN A 37 6.06 -15.98 -21.77
CA GLN A 37 5.01 -14.98 -21.78
C GLN A 37 4.76 -14.57 -20.34
N GLY A 38 5.31 -13.43 -19.94
CA GLY A 38 4.95 -12.82 -18.66
C GLY A 38 3.44 -12.61 -18.56
N PRO A 39 2.90 -12.21 -17.39
CA PRO A 39 1.48 -12.05 -17.16
C PRO A 39 0.91 -10.99 -18.13
N GLY A 40 0.56 -11.41 -19.34
CA GLY A 40 -0.32 -10.75 -20.30
C GLY A 40 -0.05 -9.29 -20.72
N TYR A 41 0.98 -8.64 -20.22
CA TYR A 41 1.37 -7.29 -20.57
C TYR A 41 2.88 -7.20 -20.75
N ASN A 42 3.33 -7.05 -22.01
CA ASN A 42 4.74 -6.75 -22.30
C ASN A 42 5.00 -5.31 -21.89
N LEU A 43 5.60 -5.13 -20.72
CA LEU A 43 6.28 -3.89 -20.41
C LEU A 43 7.44 -3.75 -21.40
N PRO A 44 7.66 -2.57 -22.04
CA PRO A 44 8.89 -2.34 -22.78
C PRO A 44 10.06 -2.61 -21.83
N GLU A 45 10.94 -3.54 -22.18
CA GLU A 45 12.17 -3.79 -21.44
C GLU A 45 12.95 -2.47 -21.40
N PRO A 46 13.34 -1.98 -20.22
CA PRO A 46 14.32 -0.92 -20.15
C PRO A 46 15.60 -1.46 -20.80
N GLU A 47 16.08 -0.80 -21.86
CA GLU A 47 17.35 -1.14 -22.48
C GLU A 47 18.42 -1.24 -21.42
N ALA A 48 19.06 -2.41 -21.31
CA ALA A 48 20.11 -2.67 -20.32
C ALA A 48 21.29 -1.74 -20.58
N VAL A 49 21.33 -0.62 -19.87
CA VAL A 49 22.54 0.20 -19.76
C VAL A 49 23.47 -0.51 -18.77
N SER A 50 24.44 -1.23 -19.34
CA SER A 50 25.58 -1.73 -18.57
C SER A 50 26.41 -0.53 -18.11
N GLY A 51 26.26 -0.17 -16.84
CA GLY A 51 27.06 0.91 -16.24
C GLY A 51 26.82 0.95 -14.74
N ALA A 52 27.89 0.78 -14.00
CA ALA A 52 27.93 0.80 -12.53
C ALA A 52 27.28 2.08 -11.96
N GLY A 53 26.41 1.88 -10.96
CA GLY A 53 26.22 2.78 -9.83
C GLY A 53 26.07 4.28 -10.14
N GLU A 54 25.04 4.68 -10.87
CA GLU A 54 24.57 6.06 -10.85
C GLU A 54 23.11 6.06 -10.38
N ALA A 55 22.84 6.94 -9.42
CA ALA A 55 21.51 7.20 -8.92
C ALA A 55 20.55 7.38 -10.11
N VAL A 56 19.43 6.66 -10.12
CA VAL A 56 18.36 6.88 -11.06
C VAL A 56 17.98 8.35 -10.93
N GLU A 57 18.38 9.15 -11.91
CA GLU A 57 17.95 10.54 -12.04
C GLU A 57 16.43 10.48 -12.15
N ALA A 58 15.76 10.88 -11.08
CA ALA A 58 14.31 10.93 -11.02
C ALA A 58 13.85 11.78 -12.22
N ALA A 59 12.95 11.22 -13.04
CA ALA A 59 12.25 12.02 -14.05
C ALA A 59 11.81 13.32 -13.37
N PRO A 60 11.88 14.49 -14.05
CA PRO A 60 11.57 15.77 -13.42
C PRO A 60 10.21 15.67 -12.74
N GLU A 61 10.20 15.72 -11.41
CA GLU A 61 8.96 15.65 -10.64
C GLU A 61 8.11 16.85 -11.03
N VAL A 62 6.91 16.56 -11.54
CA VAL A 62 5.93 17.62 -11.83
C VAL A 62 5.61 18.31 -10.51
N PRO A 63 5.76 19.63 -10.41
CA PRO A 63 5.48 20.34 -9.17
C PRO A 63 4.06 20.06 -8.66
N LEU A 64 3.91 19.83 -7.36
CA LEU A 64 2.62 19.47 -6.74
C LEU A 64 1.51 20.47 -7.10
N GLY A 65 1.82 21.78 -7.16
CA GLY A 65 0.87 22.80 -7.57
C GLY A 65 0.29 22.62 -8.98
N VAL A 66 1.08 22.07 -9.92
CA VAL A 66 0.61 21.73 -11.28
C VAL A 66 -0.32 20.53 -11.22
N LEU A 67 0.04 19.50 -10.45
CA LEU A 67 -0.79 18.30 -10.28
C LEU A 67 -2.12 18.64 -9.60
N LEU A 68 -2.11 19.53 -8.61
CA LEU A 68 -3.33 19.98 -7.94
C LEU A 68 -4.26 20.80 -8.85
N ALA A 69 -3.70 21.54 -9.82
CA ALA A 69 -4.49 22.27 -10.81
C ALA A 69 -5.28 21.34 -11.75
N ASP A 70 -4.75 20.14 -12.03
CA ASP A 70 -5.36 19.11 -12.87
C ASP A 70 -6.08 18.02 -12.05
N ALA A 71 -6.08 18.13 -10.72
CA ALA A 71 -6.66 17.15 -9.83
C ALA A 71 -8.19 17.11 -9.90
N SER A 72 -8.76 15.90 -9.71
CA SER A 72 -10.21 15.70 -9.69
C SER A 72 -10.68 15.20 -8.34
N VAL A 73 -11.65 15.88 -7.77
CA VAL A 73 -12.31 15.49 -6.52
C VAL A 73 -12.96 14.10 -6.64
N GLU A 74 -13.55 13.78 -7.79
CA GLU A 74 -14.19 12.49 -8.05
C GLU A 74 -13.16 11.33 -8.04
N ARG A 75 -12.01 11.55 -8.69
CA ARG A 75 -10.90 10.57 -8.64
C ARG A 75 -10.33 10.49 -7.24
N GLY A 76 -10.21 11.61 -6.54
CA GLY A 76 -9.80 11.68 -5.13
C GLY A 76 -10.74 10.91 -4.20
N GLN A 77 -12.04 11.03 -4.39
CA GLN A 77 -13.03 10.23 -3.66
C GLN A 77 -12.85 8.73 -3.89
N ALA A 78 -12.53 8.33 -5.11
CA ALA A 78 -12.23 6.93 -5.42
C ALA A 78 -10.93 6.46 -4.72
N ALA A 79 -9.88 7.29 -4.71
CA ALA A 79 -8.63 7.03 -4.00
C ALA A 79 -8.83 6.92 -2.49
N ALA A 80 -9.70 7.77 -1.91
CA ALA A 80 -10.03 7.80 -0.49
C ALA A 80 -10.64 6.49 0.03
N ARG A 81 -11.16 5.61 -0.84
CA ARG A 81 -11.65 4.28 -0.46
C ARG A 81 -10.57 3.43 0.22
N LYS A 82 -9.30 3.63 -0.13
CA LYS A 82 -8.16 2.95 0.51
C LYS A 82 -7.99 3.33 1.99
N CYS A 83 -8.53 4.48 2.38
CA CYS A 83 -8.41 5.05 3.72
C CYS A 83 -9.61 4.73 4.61
N GLN A 84 -10.78 4.42 4.01
CA GLN A 84 -12.08 4.28 4.71
C GLN A 84 -12.14 3.16 5.74
N SER A 85 -11.29 2.14 5.60
CA SER A 85 -11.20 1.05 6.58
C SER A 85 -10.68 1.54 7.93
N CYS A 86 -9.83 2.57 7.93
CA CYS A 86 -9.16 3.08 9.13
C CYS A 86 -9.57 4.50 9.52
N HIS A 87 -10.16 5.28 8.61
CA HIS A 87 -10.50 6.68 8.83
C HIS A 87 -11.96 6.98 8.50
N ASN A 88 -12.53 7.96 9.20
CA ASN A 88 -13.78 8.62 8.84
C ASN A 88 -13.50 9.98 8.22
N PHE A 89 -14.40 10.44 7.33
CA PHE A 89 -14.27 11.69 6.58
C PHE A 89 -15.35 12.71 6.94
N GLY A 90 -16.39 12.29 7.65
CA GLY A 90 -17.50 13.17 8.03
C GLY A 90 -17.18 14.02 9.25
N GLN A 91 -17.82 15.20 9.30
CA GLN A 91 -17.72 16.10 10.46
C GLN A 91 -18.30 15.44 11.70
N GLY A 92 -17.53 15.42 12.80
CA GLY A 92 -17.99 14.88 14.07
C GLY A 92 -18.10 13.34 14.12
N GLU A 93 -17.67 12.64 13.08
CA GLU A 93 -17.62 11.18 13.12
C GLU A 93 -16.54 10.70 14.11
N PRO A 94 -16.76 9.58 14.78
CA PRO A 94 -15.80 9.07 15.77
C PRO A 94 -14.49 8.63 15.11
N ASN A 95 -13.40 8.65 15.88
CA ASN A 95 -12.14 8.04 15.48
C ASN A 95 -12.32 6.53 15.27
N LYS A 96 -11.65 5.99 14.27
CA LYS A 96 -11.52 4.55 14.03
C LYS A 96 -10.12 4.08 14.49
N GLN A 97 -9.50 3.21 13.70
CA GLN A 97 -8.10 2.83 13.88
C GLN A 97 -7.16 4.03 13.65
N GLY A 98 -7.57 4.97 12.82
CA GLY A 98 -6.96 6.25 12.58
C GLY A 98 -7.88 7.42 12.99
N PRO A 99 -7.35 8.66 13.06
CA PRO A 99 -8.12 9.85 13.36
C PRO A 99 -9.09 10.22 12.23
N GLY A 100 -10.12 11.02 12.55
CA GLY A 100 -10.99 11.62 11.55
C GLY A 100 -10.22 12.55 10.61
N LEU A 101 -10.53 12.49 9.31
CA LEU A 101 -9.85 13.26 8.26
C LEU A 101 -10.65 14.50 7.81
N TYR A 102 -11.84 14.73 8.36
CA TYR A 102 -12.61 15.96 8.07
C TYR A 102 -11.76 17.18 8.39
N ASP A 103 -11.65 18.14 7.44
CA ASP A 103 -10.89 19.39 7.60
C ASP A 103 -9.43 19.16 8.06
N ILE A 104 -8.74 18.22 7.39
CA ILE A 104 -7.36 17.88 7.73
C ILE A 104 -6.36 18.89 7.17
N VAL A 105 -6.64 19.50 6.02
CA VAL A 105 -5.72 20.44 5.38
C VAL A 105 -5.60 21.70 6.25
N GLY A 106 -4.37 22.08 6.58
CA GLY A 106 -4.08 23.22 7.47
C GLY A 106 -4.19 22.90 8.96
N ARG A 107 -4.65 21.71 9.34
CA ARG A 107 -4.70 21.29 10.75
C ARG A 107 -3.30 20.96 11.27
N LEU A 108 -3.01 21.28 12.54
CA LEU A 108 -1.76 20.92 13.20
C LEU A 108 -1.60 19.39 13.22
N GLU A 109 -0.42 18.91 12.87
CA GLU A 109 -0.14 17.46 12.87
C GLU A 109 -0.28 16.87 14.28
N GLY A 110 -0.79 15.65 14.36
CA GLY A 110 -0.95 14.98 15.65
C GLY A 110 -1.94 15.63 16.62
N SER A 111 -2.84 16.53 16.16
CA SER A 111 -3.69 17.34 17.03
C SER A 111 -5.15 16.91 17.12
N HIS A 112 -5.60 15.91 16.32
CA HIS A 112 -7.01 15.54 16.31
C HIS A 112 -7.44 15.00 17.69
N GLU A 113 -8.51 15.56 18.22
CA GLU A 113 -8.99 15.29 19.57
C GLU A 113 -9.39 13.83 19.78
N GLY A 114 -9.05 13.29 20.94
CA GLY A 114 -9.41 11.92 21.32
C GLY A 114 -8.66 10.81 20.58
N PHE A 115 -7.61 11.13 19.82
CA PHE A 115 -6.79 10.13 19.12
C PHE A 115 -5.38 10.02 19.73
N ALA A 116 -4.92 8.80 20.00
CA ALA A 116 -3.59 8.53 20.56
C ALA A 116 -2.55 8.37 19.43
N TYR A 117 -1.89 9.45 19.10
CA TYR A 117 -0.85 9.49 18.06
C TYR A 117 0.43 8.71 18.43
N SER A 118 1.31 8.48 17.45
CA SER A 118 2.68 8.01 17.66
C SER A 118 3.58 9.16 18.13
N ASP A 119 4.68 8.80 18.78
CA ASP A 119 5.66 9.79 19.25
C ASP A 119 6.22 10.64 18.09
N ALA A 120 6.38 10.04 16.90
CA ALA A 120 6.82 10.77 15.71
C ALA A 120 5.85 11.89 15.33
N LEU A 121 4.53 11.61 15.26
CA LEU A 121 3.53 12.64 14.95
C LEU A 121 3.33 13.63 16.09
N LEU A 122 3.56 13.23 17.33
CA LEU A 122 3.58 14.16 18.47
C LEU A 122 4.81 15.08 18.44
N ALA A 123 5.93 14.62 17.90
CA ALA A 123 7.10 15.46 17.68
C ALA A 123 6.84 16.54 16.61
N HIS A 124 6.18 16.20 15.49
CA HIS A 124 5.70 17.16 14.50
C HIS A 124 4.72 18.18 15.12
N ASN A 125 3.80 17.70 15.96
CA ASN A 125 2.90 18.58 16.71
C ASN A 125 3.66 19.60 17.57
N ALA A 126 4.66 19.13 18.32
CA ALA A 126 5.48 19.98 19.17
C ALA A 126 6.34 20.98 18.39
N ALA A 127 6.71 20.63 17.15
CA ALA A 127 7.41 21.51 16.21
C ALA A 127 6.49 22.57 15.59
N GLY A 128 5.17 22.40 15.69
CA GLY A 128 4.20 23.30 15.10
C GLY A 128 3.89 22.99 13.64
N ASP A 129 4.24 21.80 13.17
CA ASP A 129 4.00 21.38 11.80
C ASP A 129 2.50 21.24 11.54
N VAL A 130 2.07 21.68 10.36
CA VAL A 130 0.69 21.61 9.92
C VAL A 130 0.58 20.73 8.66
N TRP A 131 -0.56 20.11 8.48
CA TRP A 131 -0.89 19.34 7.28
C TRP A 131 -1.07 20.27 6.08
N THR A 132 0.04 20.77 5.52
CA THR A 132 0.04 21.42 4.21
C THR A 132 -0.18 20.38 3.12
N TYR A 133 -0.47 20.81 1.90
CA TYR A 133 -0.53 19.88 0.76
C TYR A 133 0.79 19.14 0.55
N GLU A 134 1.91 19.84 0.73
CA GLU A 134 3.25 19.27 0.61
C GLU A 134 3.51 18.21 1.70
N ASN A 135 3.20 18.52 2.95
CA ASN A 135 3.38 17.59 4.07
C ASN A 135 2.49 16.36 3.92
N LEU A 136 1.24 16.55 3.49
CA LEU A 136 0.32 15.45 3.18
C LEU A 136 0.81 14.62 2.00
N ASP A 137 1.33 15.23 0.93
CA ASP A 137 1.89 14.52 -0.22
C ASP A 137 3.08 13.65 0.20
N HIS A 138 4.01 14.20 0.98
CA HIS A 138 5.15 13.47 1.52
C HIS A 138 4.71 12.32 2.43
N PHE A 139 3.80 12.59 3.36
CA PHE A 139 3.26 11.56 4.26
C PHE A 139 2.54 10.46 3.49
N LEU A 140 1.72 10.80 2.50
CA LEU A 140 0.98 9.84 1.68
C LEU A 140 1.89 9.09 0.71
N THR A 141 3.03 9.62 0.35
CA THR A 141 4.03 8.90 -0.45
C THR A 141 4.56 7.69 0.31
N LYS A 142 4.96 7.87 1.57
CA LYS A 142 5.39 6.78 2.45
C LYS A 142 5.36 7.23 3.92
N PRO A 143 4.30 6.92 4.65
CA PRO A 143 4.12 7.36 6.04
C PRO A 143 5.26 7.02 6.99
N SER A 144 5.87 5.84 6.81
CA SER A 144 6.99 5.39 7.65
C SER A 144 8.28 6.20 7.46
N ASP A 145 8.45 6.83 6.30
CA ASP A 145 9.62 7.65 5.99
C ASP A 145 9.42 9.08 6.49
N TYR A 146 8.21 9.62 6.35
CA TYR A 146 7.84 10.93 6.87
C TYR A 146 7.84 10.97 8.41
N ALA A 147 7.20 9.98 9.04
CA ALA A 147 7.07 9.85 10.48
C ALA A 147 7.54 8.47 10.95
N PRO A 148 8.86 8.27 11.16
CA PRO A 148 9.41 6.98 11.60
C PRO A 148 8.79 6.53 12.93
N GLY A 149 8.25 5.33 12.94
CA GLY A 149 7.50 4.80 14.10
C GLY A 149 6.02 5.19 14.13
N THR A 150 5.48 5.74 13.03
CA THR A 150 4.04 5.96 12.90
C THR A 150 3.25 4.68 13.14
N LYS A 151 2.08 4.81 13.78
CA LYS A 151 1.12 3.71 13.96
C LYS A 151 0.35 3.38 12.69
N MET A 152 0.43 4.23 11.66
CA MET A 152 -0.24 4.02 10.38
C MET A 152 0.49 2.96 9.55
N ASN A 153 -0.10 1.78 9.44
CA ASN A 153 0.42 0.70 8.61
C ASN A 153 -0.12 0.80 7.19
N PHE A 154 0.43 1.72 6.41
CA PHE A 154 0.04 1.98 5.02
C PHE A 154 1.30 2.07 4.15
N ALA A 155 1.27 1.40 2.99
CA ALA A 155 2.42 1.35 2.09
C ALA A 155 2.66 2.66 1.32
N GLY A 156 1.70 3.58 1.37
CA GLY A 156 1.73 4.83 0.61
C GLY A 156 1.06 4.73 -0.77
N ILE A 157 0.98 5.86 -1.45
CA ILE A 157 0.45 6.04 -2.80
C ILE A 157 1.60 6.45 -3.70
N ARG A 158 1.95 5.61 -4.68
CA ARG A 158 3.15 5.81 -5.51
C ARG A 158 3.00 6.92 -6.54
N THR A 159 1.81 7.02 -7.17
CA THR A 159 1.57 7.99 -8.25
C THR A 159 1.24 9.36 -7.69
N ALA A 160 1.95 10.38 -8.16
CA ALA A 160 1.78 11.76 -7.70
C ALA A 160 0.39 12.32 -8.07
N GLU A 161 -0.13 11.92 -9.23
CA GLU A 161 -1.46 12.29 -9.69
C GLU A 161 -2.56 11.75 -8.76
N GLU A 162 -2.46 10.48 -8.32
CA GLU A 162 -3.44 9.91 -7.39
C GLU A 162 -3.37 10.62 -6.02
N ARG A 163 -2.17 11.01 -5.57
CA ARG A 163 -2.03 11.78 -4.34
C ARG A 163 -2.65 13.17 -4.48
N ALA A 164 -2.39 13.86 -5.60
CA ALA A 164 -2.99 15.17 -5.87
C ALA A 164 -4.53 15.10 -5.94
N ASP A 165 -5.09 14.09 -6.59
CA ASP A 165 -6.54 13.84 -6.63
C ASP A 165 -7.10 13.64 -5.21
N LEU A 166 -6.42 12.82 -4.39
CA LEU A 166 -6.82 12.59 -3.00
C LEU A 166 -6.75 13.89 -2.17
N LEU A 167 -5.70 14.68 -2.34
CA LEU A 167 -5.55 15.98 -1.67
C LEU A 167 -6.66 16.96 -2.05
N ALA A 168 -7.07 16.98 -3.32
CA ALA A 168 -8.21 17.78 -3.78
C ALA A 168 -9.54 17.34 -3.15
N TYR A 169 -9.69 16.06 -2.79
CA TYR A 169 -10.88 15.55 -2.09
C TYR A 169 -10.85 15.85 -0.59
N LEU A 170 -9.68 15.95 0.02
CA LEU A 170 -9.50 16.23 1.46
C LEU A 170 -9.55 17.71 1.83
N GLN A 171 -9.70 18.58 0.85
CA GLN A 171 -9.78 20.04 0.98
C GLN A 171 -11.05 20.52 1.69
#